data_59083004a6b305feb5efc430634e0edc
#
_entry.id   59083004a6b305feb5efc430634e0edc
#
_cell.length_a   1.000
_cell.length_b   1.000
_cell.length_c   1.000
_cell.angle_alpha   90.00
_cell.angle_beta   90.00
_cell.angle_gamma   90.00
#
_symmetry.space_group_name_H-M   'P 1'
#
loop_
_entity.id
_entity.type
_entity.pdbx_description
1 polymer ?
#
loop_
_entity_poly.entity_id
_entity_poly.type
_entity_poly.pdbx_seq_one_letter_code
_entity_poly.pdbx_strand_id
1 'polypeptide(L)' 'MTTDDVEKYFGNAEKVAEFFGITSEAVYQWRNRPGRLIPKGRAAEAAYRTEGKLIFHPEHYKKSTGSVSK' A
#
# COMPACT_ATOMS: atom_id res chain seq x y z
N MET A 1 -2.14 -3.98 -2.70
CA MET A 1 -2.67 -2.59 -2.62
C MET A 1 -1.70 -1.66 -3.33
N THR A 2 -2.16 -1.00 -4.36
CA THR A 2 -1.30 -0.12 -5.14
C THR A 2 -1.39 1.32 -4.63
N THR A 3 -0.39 2.12 -5.04
CA THR A 3 -0.43 3.54 -4.73
C THR A 3 -1.70 4.18 -5.30
N ASP A 4 -2.09 3.75 -6.50
CA ASP A 4 -3.30 4.29 -7.11
C ASP A 4 -4.54 3.98 -6.28
N ASP A 5 -4.59 2.78 -5.68
CA ASP A 5 -5.73 2.40 -4.86
C ASP A 5 -5.90 3.35 -3.67
N VAL A 6 -4.80 3.64 -2.97
CA VAL A 6 -4.90 4.50 -1.80
C VAL A 6 -5.13 5.95 -2.19
N GLU A 7 -4.52 6.40 -3.29
CA GLU A 7 -4.73 7.78 -3.73
C GLU A 7 -6.18 8.00 -4.17
N LYS A 8 -6.77 7.01 -4.80
CA LYS A 8 -8.16 7.10 -5.22
C LYS A 8 -9.08 7.12 -4.01
N TYR A 9 -8.76 6.30 -3.02
CA TYR A 9 -9.60 6.22 -1.82
C TYR A 9 -9.56 7.51 -1.01
N PHE A 10 -8.36 8.06 -0.79
CA PHE A 10 -8.19 9.25 0.05
C PHE A 10 -8.29 10.56 -0.73
N GLY A 11 -8.12 10.52 -2.03
CA GLY A 11 -8.26 11.70 -2.86
C GLY A 11 -6.99 12.15 -3.55
N ASN A 12 -5.88 12.15 -2.84
CA ASN A 12 -4.58 12.51 -3.42
C ASN A 12 -3.45 12.03 -2.52
N ALA A 13 -2.21 12.23 -2.99
CA ALA A 13 -1.04 11.74 -2.26
C ALA A 13 -0.88 12.41 -0.90
N GLU A 14 -1.25 13.66 -0.79
CA GLU A 14 -1.12 14.37 0.48
C GLU A 14 -2.07 13.78 1.52
N LYS A 15 -3.26 13.42 1.11
CA LYS A 15 -4.21 12.79 2.02
C LYS A 15 -3.72 11.41 2.45
N VAL A 16 -3.11 10.69 1.54
CA VAL A 16 -2.51 9.38 1.86
C VAL A 16 -1.42 9.56 2.90
N ALA A 17 -0.55 10.53 2.67
CA ALA A 17 0.56 10.81 3.60
C ALA A 17 0.03 11.17 4.98
N GLU A 18 -1.01 11.97 5.03
CA GLU A 18 -1.60 12.39 6.28
C GLU A 18 -2.18 11.20 7.04
N PHE A 19 -2.84 10.31 6.31
CA PHE A 19 -3.41 9.11 6.94
C PHE A 19 -2.33 8.26 7.60
N PHE A 20 -1.20 8.08 6.92
CA PHE A 20 -0.12 7.25 7.44
C PHE A 20 0.85 7.99 8.36
N GLY A 21 0.74 9.32 8.45
CA GLY A 21 1.68 10.10 9.24
C GLY A 21 3.07 10.16 8.63
N ILE A 22 3.14 10.21 7.31
CA ILE A 22 4.42 10.24 6.57
C ILE A 22 4.40 11.44 5.62
N THR A 23 5.51 11.63 4.90
CA THR A 23 5.58 12.73 3.94
C THR A 23 4.96 12.31 2.61
N SER A 24 4.50 13.31 1.84
CA SER A 24 3.96 13.01 0.52
C SER A 24 5.04 12.47 -0.41
N GLU A 25 6.31 12.82 -0.16
CA GLU A 25 7.40 12.27 -0.95
C GLU A 25 7.49 10.76 -0.81
N ALA A 26 7.24 10.25 0.39
CA ALA A 26 7.23 8.80 0.59
C ALA A 26 6.16 8.15 -0.28
N VAL A 27 5.00 8.78 -0.40
CA VAL A 27 3.93 8.26 -1.24
C VAL A 27 4.36 8.28 -2.71
N TYR A 28 5.02 9.34 -3.14
CA TYR A 28 5.52 9.41 -4.51
C TYR A 28 6.53 8.32 -4.80
N GLN A 29 7.37 7.97 -3.83
CA GLN A 29 8.34 6.89 -4.00
C GLN A 29 7.64 5.55 -4.16
N TRP A 30 6.49 5.38 -3.56
CA TRP A 30 5.73 4.14 -3.73
C TRP A 30 5.31 3.93 -5.19
N ARG A 31 5.09 5.02 -5.93
CA ARG A 31 4.72 4.93 -7.33
C ARG A 31 5.82 4.32 -8.17
N ASN A 32 7.06 4.39 -7.68
CA ASN A 32 8.21 3.86 -8.40
C ASN A 32 8.55 2.43 -8.01
N ARG A 33 7.80 1.84 -7.10
CA ARG A 33 8.03 0.46 -6.71
C ARG A 33 7.44 -0.48 -7.75
N PRO A 34 7.97 -1.72 -7.85
CA PRO A 34 7.44 -2.70 -8.80
C PRO A 34 5.94 -2.89 -8.55
N GLY A 35 5.16 -2.83 -9.64
CA GLY A 35 3.71 -2.92 -9.55
C GLY A 35 3.06 -1.76 -8.85
N ARG A 36 3.81 -0.71 -8.53
CA ARG A 36 3.32 0.47 -7.83
C ARG A 36 2.68 0.11 -6.48
N LEU A 37 3.13 -0.99 -5.88
CA LEU A 37 2.58 -1.46 -4.61
C LEU A 37 3.11 -0.63 -3.45
N ILE A 38 2.24 -0.34 -2.49
CA ILE A 38 2.70 0.30 -1.27
C ILE A 38 3.35 -0.77 -0.39
N PRO A 39 4.18 -0.37 0.59
CA PRO A 39 4.83 -1.37 1.45
C PRO A 39 3.80 -2.26 2.14
N LYS A 40 4.18 -3.52 2.35
CA LYS A 40 3.27 -4.52 2.91
C LYS A 40 2.69 -4.08 4.25
N GLY A 41 3.54 -3.56 5.13
CA GLY A 41 3.06 -3.12 6.44
C GLY A 41 2.06 -1.99 6.34
N ARG A 42 2.28 -1.08 5.40
CA ARG A 42 1.33 0.02 5.20
C ARG A 42 0.03 -0.49 4.62
N ALA A 43 0.09 -1.47 3.72
CA ALA A 43 -1.12 -2.04 3.15
C ALA A 43 -1.97 -2.72 4.22
N ALA A 44 -1.32 -3.48 5.09
CA ALA A 44 -2.04 -4.15 6.17
C ALA A 44 -2.65 -3.12 7.13
N GLU A 45 -1.90 -2.07 7.44
CA GLU A 45 -2.39 -1.01 8.31
C GLU A 45 -3.61 -0.32 7.69
N ALA A 46 -3.53 -0.02 6.40
CA ALA A 46 -4.63 0.65 5.70
C ALA A 46 -5.89 -0.21 5.71
N ALA A 47 -5.74 -1.50 5.45
CA ALA A 47 -6.89 -2.39 5.46
C ALA A 47 -7.52 -2.44 6.84
N TYR A 48 -6.69 -2.52 7.87
CA TYR A 48 -7.19 -2.57 9.24
C TYR A 48 -7.90 -1.27 9.64
N ARG A 49 -7.25 -0.15 9.38
CA ARG A 49 -7.78 1.15 9.83
C ARG A 49 -8.99 1.60 9.03
N THR A 50 -9.15 1.14 7.81
CA THR A 50 -10.33 1.47 7.01
C THR A 50 -11.42 0.42 7.15
N GLU A 51 -11.21 -0.55 8.04
CA GLU A 51 -12.18 -1.60 8.29
C GLU A 51 -12.55 -2.37 7.02
N GLY A 52 -11.52 -2.62 6.21
CA GLY A 52 -11.70 -3.42 5.02
C GLY A 52 -12.15 -2.67 3.78
N LYS A 53 -12.31 -1.36 3.87
CA LYS A 53 -12.65 -0.58 2.68
C LYS A 53 -11.50 -0.57 1.69
N LEU A 54 -10.27 -0.60 2.19
CA LEU A 54 -9.11 -0.90 1.38
C LEU A 54 -8.73 -2.34 1.71
N ILE A 55 -8.61 -3.16 0.69
CA ILE A 55 -8.43 -4.60 0.87
C ILE A 55 -6.95 -4.96 0.74
N PHE A 56 -6.43 -5.67 1.74
CA PHE A 56 -5.07 -6.15 1.72
C PHE A 56 -5.03 -7.49 0.98
N HIS A 57 -4.21 -7.57 -0.05
CA HIS A 57 -4.02 -8.78 -0.83
C HIS A 57 -2.62 -9.33 -0.59
N PRO A 58 -2.45 -10.27 0.34
CA PRO A 58 -1.12 -10.81 0.64
C PRO A 58 -0.42 -11.37 -0.59
N GLU A 59 -1.20 -11.87 -1.55
CA GLU A 59 -0.63 -12.46 -2.75
C GLU A 59 0.15 -11.45 -3.59
N HIS A 60 -0.15 -10.16 -3.45
CA HIS A 60 0.61 -9.14 -4.18
C HIS A 60 2.03 -9.01 -3.66
N TYR A 61 2.29 -9.52 -2.47
CA TYR A 61 3.59 -9.39 -1.81
C TYR A 61 4.34 -10.70 -1.71
N LYS A 62 3.75 -11.77 -2.21
CA LYS A 62 4.41 -13.07 -2.19
C LYS A 62 5.49 -13.12 -3.25
N LYS A 63 6.62 -13.70 -2.87
CA LYS A 63 7.65 -13.97 -3.86
C LYS A 63 7.27 -15.22 -4.61
N SER A 64 7.51 -15.20 -5.90
CA SER A 64 7.16 -16.36 -6.71
C SER A 64 7.95 -17.60 -6.30
N THR A 65 9.12 -17.40 -5.74
CA THR A 65 9.93 -18.51 -5.31
C THR A 65 9.62 -18.91 -3.90
N GLY A 66 9.02 -18.24 -3.38
CA GLY A 66 8.89 -18.49 -2.06
C GLY A 66 8.33 -19.72 -1.66
N SER A 67 8.61 -19.63 -1.97
CA SER A 67 8.29 -20.17 -1.48
C SER A 67 8.25 -20.99 -0.86
N VAL A 68 8.40 -21.07 -0.87
CA VAL A 68 8.47 -21.79 -0.29
C VAL A 68 8.51 -22.00 0.70
N SER A 69 8.41 -22.07 0.81
CA SER A 69 8.47 -22.33 1.66
C SER A 69 8.41 -22.52 2.44
N LYS A 70 8.21 -22.62 2.50
CA LYS A 70 8.12 -22.82 3.33
C LYS A 70 8.31 -22.90 3.75
#